data_72e0442750f5de2e92021f6607b8ae1d
#
_entry.id   72e0442750f5de2e92021f6607b8ae1d
#
_cell.length_a   1.000
_cell.length_b   1.000
_cell.length_c   1.000
_cell.angle_alpha   90.00
_cell.angle_beta   90.00
_cell.angle_gamma   90.00
#
_symmetry.space_group_name_H-M   'P 1'
#
loop_
_entity.id
_entity.type
_entity.pdbx_description
1 polymer ?
#
loop_
_entity_poly.entity_id
_entity_poly.type
_entity_poly.pdbx_seq_one_letter_code
_entity_poly.pdbx_strand_id
1 'polypeptide(L)'
;RPQLMSDMHFREQFYGYFEGQDMGVAWTAAGGPHGAKNYNDIVEKYGLGATRDFLKEADPFHDAESDAEYWVRVEAGFALIASNPMLKDGDDVLQISHGNTLLSLMHRFAPEGYDLSERPANGSVTVLDFDTTKPIEEAVSVISYNQ
;
A
#
# COMPACT_ATOMS: atom_id res chain seq x y z
N ARG A 1 21.44 0.27 20.09
CA ARG A 1 20.51 1.39 19.86
C ARG A 1 19.99 1.30 18.42
N PRO A 2 18.68 1.35 18.19
CA PRO A 2 18.13 1.32 16.83
C PRO A 2 18.68 2.46 15.99
N GLN A 3 18.94 2.18 14.72
CA GLN A 3 19.34 3.19 13.75
C GLN A 3 18.09 3.69 13.04
N LEU A 4 17.89 5.00 13.05
CA LEU A 4 16.76 5.65 12.37
C LEU A 4 17.17 5.95 10.91
N MET A 5 16.29 5.56 10.00
CA MET A 5 16.36 5.95 8.59
C MET A 5 15.01 6.55 8.19
N SER A 6 15.03 7.54 7.31
CA SER A 6 13.83 8.14 6.74
C SER A 6 13.85 7.98 5.24
N ASP A 7 12.73 7.53 4.68
CA ASP A 7 12.63 7.19 3.27
C ASP A 7 11.21 7.41 2.77
N MET A 8 11.07 7.73 1.47
CA MET A 8 9.77 8.03 0.85
C MET A 8 9.05 6.79 0.30
N HIS A 9 9.70 5.62 0.25
CA HIS A 9 9.18 4.45 -0.47
C HIS A 9 7.94 3.84 0.17
N PHE A 10 7.80 3.91 1.49
CA PHE A 10 6.63 3.39 2.21
C PHE A 10 5.65 4.48 2.67
N ARG A 11 5.76 5.68 2.14
CA ARG A 11 4.73 6.70 2.36
C ARG A 11 3.40 6.27 1.76
N GLU A 12 2.32 6.91 2.20
CA GLU A 12 0.99 6.64 1.64
C GLU A 12 0.94 6.98 0.16
N GLN A 13 -0.01 6.36 -0.56
CA GLN A 13 -0.22 6.68 -1.97
C GLN A 13 -0.46 8.18 -2.15
N PHE A 14 -0.03 8.71 -3.27
CA PHE A 14 -0.25 10.10 -3.61
C PHE A 14 -1.59 10.25 -4.33
N TYR A 15 -2.46 11.10 -3.78
CA TYR A 15 -3.81 11.34 -4.28
C TYR A 15 -3.89 12.47 -5.31
N GLY A 16 -2.76 13.10 -5.65
CA GLY A 16 -2.69 14.16 -6.65
C GLY A 16 -3.58 15.34 -6.32
N TYR A 17 -4.41 15.76 -7.29
CA TYR A 17 -5.36 16.84 -7.14
C TYR A 17 -6.31 16.67 -5.93
N PHE A 18 -6.59 15.43 -5.55
CA PHE A 18 -7.54 15.13 -4.47
C PHE A 18 -6.91 15.15 -3.08
N GLU A 19 -5.61 15.41 -2.96
CA GLU A 19 -4.96 15.56 -1.64
C GLU A 19 -5.66 16.64 -0.81
N GLY A 20 -6.02 16.31 0.42
CA GLY A 20 -6.68 17.23 1.34
C GLY A 20 -8.14 17.54 1.04
N GLN A 21 -8.71 16.95 0.01
CA GLN A 21 -10.11 17.11 -0.35
C GLN A 21 -11.00 16.05 0.30
N ASP A 22 -12.33 16.25 0.17
CA ASP A 22 -13.30 15.24 0.58
C ASP A 22 -13.13 13.98 -0.28
N MET A 23 -12.74 12.88 0.36
CA MET A 23 -12.47 11.63 -0.35
C MET A 23 -13.74 10.96 -0.88
N GLY A 24 -14.91 11.24 -0.30
CA GLY A 24 -16.17 10.78 -0.86
C GLY A 24 -16.42 11.36 -2.25
N VAL A 25 -16.14 12.64 -2.43
CA VAL A 25 -16.22 13.31 -3.74
C VAL A 25 -15.18 12.74 -4.70
N ALA A 26 -13.96 12.53 -4.22
CA ALA A 26 -12.87 11.96 -5.02
C ALA A 26 -13.24 10.56 -5.55
N TRP A 27 -13.76 9.70 -4.70
CA TRP A 27 -14.16 8.33 -5.11
C TRP A 27 -15.37 8.31 -6.02
N THR A 28 -16.30 9.26 -5.87
CA THR A 28 -17.40 9.44 -6.82
C THR A 28 -16.86 9.84 -8.20
N ALA A 29 -15.93 10.77 -8.25
CA ALA A 29 -15.29 11.20 -9.50
C ALA A 29 -14.48 10.06 -10.15
N ALA A 30 -13.77 9.29 -9.37
CA ALA A 30 -12.97 8.16 -9.85
C ALA A 30 -13.83 7.01 -10.37
N GLY A 31 -14.86 6.64 -9.60
CA GLY A 31 -15.70 5.49 -9.89
C GLY A 31 -16.80 5.73 -10.91
N GLY A 32 -17.33 6.97 -10.98
CA GLY A 32 -18.48 7.31 -11.81
C GLY A 32 -18.36 6.91 -13.27
N PRO A 33 -17.27 7.24 -13.97
CA PRO A 33 -17.04 6.84 -15.37
C PRO A 33 -17.03 5.32 -15.60
N HIS A 34 -16.80 4.55 -14.55
CA HIS A 34 -16.71 3.09 -14.59
C HIS A 34 -17.94 2.39 -13.98
N GLY A 35 -18.98 3.15 -13.66
CA GLY A 35 -20.22 2.59 -13.09
C GLY A 35 -20.11 2.18 -11.63
N ALA A 36 -19.11 2.68 -10.90
CA ALA A 36 -18.91 2.44 -9.49
C ALA A 36 -19.31 3.67 -8.66
N LYS A 37 -20.05 3.47 -7.57
CA LYS A 37 -20.65 4.56 -6.79
C LYS A 37 -19.67 5.18 -5.77
N ASN A 38 -18.76 4.37 -5.24
CA ASN A 38 -17.87 4.74 -4.15
C ASN A 38 -16.63 3.84 -4.15
N TYR A 39 -15.74 4.08 -3.18
CA TYR A 39 -14.51 3.31 -3.02
C TYR A 39 -14.78 1.80 -2.91
N ASN A 40 -15.68 1.39 -2.04
CA ASN A 40 -15.97 -0.03 -1.84
C ASN A 40 -16.53 -0.70 -3.10
N ASP A 41 -17.34 0.02 -3.85
CA ASP A 41 -17.88 -0.46 -5.12
C ASP A 41 -16.79 -0.64 -6.18
N ILE A 42 -15.81 0.27 -6.23
CA ILE A 42 -14.63 0.10 -7.09
C ILE A 42 -13.86 -1.16 -6.71
N VAL A 43 -13.57 -1.33 -5.43
CA VAL A 43 -12.83 -2.50 -4.94
C VAL A 43 -13.55 -3.80 -5.26
N GLU A 44 -14.85 -3.85 -5.02
CA GLU A 44 -15.67 -5.03 -5.26
C GLU A 44 -15.72 -5.41 -6.74
N LYS A 45 -15.90 -4.43 -7.62
CA LYS A 45 -16.06 -4.66 -9.06
C LYS A 45 -14.74 -4.82 -9.81
N TYR A 46 -13.72 -4.09 -9.40
CA TYR A 46 -12.48 -3.94 -10.18
C TYR A 46 -11.20 -4.26 -9.39
N GLY A 47 -11.28 -4.42 -8.08
CA GLY A 47 -10.13 -4.66 -7.22
C GLY A 47 -9.51 -3.38 -6.64
N LEU A 48 -8.65 -3.55 -5.64
CA LEU A 48 -8.05 -2.43 -4.91
C LEU A 48 -7.17 -1.56 -5.81
N GLY A 49 -6.40 -2.16 -6.71
CA GLY A 49 -5.53 -1.42 -7.63
C GLY A 49 -6.27 -0.46 -8.54
N ALA A 50 -7.49 -0.81 -8.93
CA ALA A 50 -8.33 0.05 -9.75
C ALA A 50 -8.68 1.37 -9.07
N THR A 51 -8.70 1.43 -7.74
CA THR A 51 -8.93 2.68 -7.01
C THR A 51 -7.86 3.71 -7.35
N ARG A 52 -6.60 3.30 -7.46
CA ARG A 52 -5.49 4.17 -7.84
C ARG A 52 -5.59 4.61 -9.29
N ASP A 53 -5.81 3.67 -10.20
CA ASP A 53 -5.88 3.95 -11.63
C ASP A 53 -7.05 4.88 -11.98
N PHE A 54 -8.21 4.64 -11.39
CA PHE A 54 -9.39 5.48 -11.62
C PHE A 54 -9.23 6.88 -11.02
N LEU A 55 -8.57 6.98 -9.87
CA LEU A 55 -8.29 8.28 -9.26
C LEU A 55 -7.33 9.10 -10.11
N LYS A 56 -6.26 8.48 -10.63
CA LYS A 56 -5.33 9.14 -11.55
C LYS A 56 -6.05 9.61 -12.83
N GLU A 57 -6.91 8.78 -13.37
CA GLU A 57 -7.70 9.11 -14.55
C GLU A 57 -8.62 10.32 -14.29
N ALA A 58 -9.24 10.39 -13.11
CA ALA A 58 -10.12 11.48 -12.71
C ALA A 58 -9.37 12.76 -12.32
N ASP A 59 -8.10 12.66 -11.97
CA ASP A 59 -7.25 13.81 -11.65
C ASP A 59 -7.02 14.67 -12.91
N PRO A 60 -7.44 15.95 -12.90
CA PRO A 60 -7.26 16.81 -14.08
C PRO A 60 -5.80 16.98 -14.51
N PHE A 61 -4.86 16.82 -13.58
CA PHE A 61 -3.43 16.94 -13.84
C PHE A 61 -2.73 15.60 -14.03
N HIS A 62 -3.45 14.49 -13.80
CA HIS A 62 -2.90 13.13 -13.80
C HIS A 62 -1.68 12.94 -12.89
N ASP A 63 -1.67 13.67 -11.77
CA ASP A 63 -0.58 13.61 -10.77
C ASP A 63 -0.78 12.52 -9.73
N ALA A 64 -2.01 12.06 -9.51
CA ALA A 64 -2.26 10.95 -8.61
C ALA A 64 -1.47 9.71 -9.03
N GLU A 65 -1.05 8.94 -8.06
CA GLU A 65 -0.24 7.75 -8.29
C GLU A 65 -1.09 6.61 -8.87
N SER A 66 -0.71 6.07 -10.03
CA SER A 66 -1.31 4.84 -10.56
C SER A 66 -0.93 3.63 -9.70
N ASP A 67 -1.64 2.52 -9.86
CA ASP A 67 -1.30 1.28 -9.16
C ASP A 67 0.11 0.79 -9.52
N ALA A 68 0.47 0.84 -10.79
CA ALA A 68 1.82 0.46 -11.23
C ALA A 68 2.91 1.35 -10.64
N GLU A 69 2.71 2.66 -10.64
CA GLU A 69 3.64 3.62 -10.03
C GLU A 69 3.79 3.40 -8.52
N TYR A 70 2.69 3.15 -7.84
CA TYR A 70 2.66 2.83 -6.42
C TYR A 70 3.51 1.60 -6.10
N TRP A 71 3.32 0.50 -6.83
CA TRP A 71 4.05 -0.74 -6.58
C TRP A 71 5.53 -0.65 -6.95
N VAL A 72 5.89 0.08 -8.01
CA VAL A 72 7.31 0.36 -8.31
C VAL A 72 7.99 1.04 -7.12
N ARG A 73 7.32 2.00 -6.51
CA ARG A 73 7.85 2.72 -5.35
C ARG A 73 7.95 1.84 -4.10
N VAL A 74 6.91 1.08 -3.77
CA VAL A 74 6.89 0.20 -2.60
C VAL A 74 7.90 -0.94 -2.76
N GLU A 75 7.97 -1.55 -3.93
CA GLU A 75 8.98 -2.60 -4.22
C GLU A 75 10.40 -2.07 -4.12
N ALA A 76 10.64 -0.83 -4.54
CA ALA A 76 11.94 -0.18 -4.35
C ALA A 76 12.28 -0.02 -2.87
N GLY A 77 11.29 0.22 -2.01
CA GLY A 77 11.46 0.24 -0.56
C GLY A 77 11.91 -1.10 0.00
N PHE A 78 11.30 -2.19 -0.41
CA PHE A 78 11.74 -3.54 -0.04
C PHE A 78 13.15 -3.83 -0.54
N ALA A 79 13.49 -3.41 -1.76
CA ALA A 79 14.83 -3.58 -2.32
C ALA A 79 15.88 -2.82 -1.52
N LEU A 80 15.58 -1.64 -1.02
CA LEU A 80 16.48 -0.88 -0.13
C LEU A 80 16.73 -1.62 1.18
N ILE A 81 15.72 -2.23 1.77
CA ILE A 81 15.90 -3.06 2.97
C ILE A 81 16.81 -4.26 2.64
N ALA A 82 16.52 -4.95 1.54
CA ALA A 82 17.29 -6.13 1.12
C ALA A 82 18.76 -5.82 0.85
N SER A 83 19.08 -4.62 0.37
CA SER A 83 20.44 -4.20 0.02
C SER A 83 21.17 -3.44 1.13
N ASN A 84 20.53 -3.22 2.27
CA ASN A 84 21.15 -2.46 3.36
C ASN A 84 22.27 -3.28 4.02
N PRO A 85 23.55 -2.84 3.92
CA PRO A 85 24.68 -3.59 4.46
C PRO A 85 24.72 -3.63 5.99
N MET A 86 23.92 -2.81 6.66
CA MET A 86 23.81 -2.79 8.12
C MET A 86 22.87 -3.88 8.65
N LEU A 87 22.05 -4.48 7.79
CA LEU A 87 21.11 -5.53 8.16
C LEU A 87 21.71 -6.91 7.91
N LYS A 88 21.43 -7.82 8.82
CA LYS A 88 21.85 -9.23 8.78
C LYS A 88 20.63 -10.13 8.82
N ASP A 89 20.80 -11.37 8.40
CA ASP A 89 19.77 -12.39 8.53
C ASP A 89 19.31 -12.50 9.99
N GLY A 90 18.00 -12.52 10.19
CA GLY A 90 17.37 -12.55 11.51
C GLY A 90 17.17 -11.20 12.18
N ASP A 91 17.63 -10.09 11.59
CA ASP A 91 17.39 -8.76 12.13
C ASP A 91 15.92 -8.34 12.00
N ASP A 92 15.47 -7.56 12.97
CA ASP A 92 14.15 -6.94 12.95
C ASP A 92 14.22 -5.50 12.40
N VAL A 93 13.30 -5.17 11.52
CA VAL A 93 13.14 -3.82 10.96
C VAL A 93 11.78 -3.29 11.37
N LEU A 94 11.74 -2.18 12.10
CA LEU A 94 10.49 -1.47 12.38
C LEU A 94 10.24 -0.45 11.26
N GLN A 95 9.19 -0.68 10.48
CA GLN A 95 8.75 0.20 9.41
C GLN A 95 7.50 0.96 9.85
N ILE A 96 7.58 2.28 9.89
CA ILE A 96 6.41 3.13 10.09
C ILE A 96 5.82 3.44 8.71
N SER A 97 4.54 3.12 8.53
CA SER A 97 3.85 3.34 7.27
C SER A 97 2.40 3.81 7.53
N HIS A 98 1.49 3.57 6.63
CA HIS A 98 0.15 4.14 6.62
C HIS A 98 -0.90 3.06 6.35
N GLY A 99 -2.16 3.38 6.71
CA GLY A 99 -3.25 2.40 6.68
C GLY A 99 -3.51 1.79 5.32
N ASN A 100 -3.56 2.59 4.26
CA ASN A 100 -3.82 2.07 2.91
C ASN A 100 -2.63 1.27 2.37
N THR A 101 -1.41 1.66 2.69
CA THR A 101 -0.21 0.90 2.31
C THR A 101 -0.21 -0.48 2.99
N LEU A 102 -0.50 -0.54 4.28
CA LEU A 102 -0.62 -1.81 4.99
C LEU A 102 -1.74 -2.69 4.43
N LEU A 103 -2.90 -2.10 4.16
CA LEU A 103 -4.02 -2.81 3.52
C LEU A 103 -3.63 -3.35 2.14
N SER A 104 -2.93 -2.57 1.35
CA SER A 104 -2.46 -2.96 0.01
C SER A 104 -1.46 -4.11 0.06
N LEU A 105 -0.54 -4.10 1.03
CA LEU A 105 0.38 -5.21 1.27
C LEU A 105 -0.38 -6.50 1.63
N MET A 106 -1.41 -6.38 2.48
CA MET A 106 -2.26 -7.51 2.85
C MET A 106 -3.02 -8.07 1.65
N HIS A 107 -3.62 -7.22 0.82
CA HIS A 107 -4.30 -7.67 -0.40
C HIS A 107 -3.38 -8.42 -1.36
N ARG A 108 -2.11 -8.05 -1.41
CA ARG A 108 -1.14 -8.68 -2.31
C ARG A 108 -0.51 -9.95 -1.72
N PHE A 109 -0.15 -9.94 -0.45
CA PHE A 109 0.71 -10.96 0.13
C PHE A 109 0.03 -11.87 1.17
N ALA A 110 -1.11 -11.47 1.72
CA ALA A 110 -1.76 -12.27 2.74
C ALA A 110 -2.44 -13.51 2.16
N PRO A 111 -2.41 -14.64 2.88
CA PRO A 111 -3.29 -15.77 2.58
C PRO A 111 -4.75 -15.39 2.86
N GLU A 112 -5.67 -16.24 2.40
CA GLU A 112 -7.08 -16.10 2.73
C GLU A 112 -7.34 -16.16 4.23
N GLY A 113 -8.44 -15.55 4.68
CA GLY A 113 -8.90 -15.63 6.07
C GLY A 113 -8.71 -14.36 6.90
N TYR A 114 -8.07 -13.32 6.36
CA TYR A 114 -8.00 -12.01 7.01
C TYR A 114 -9.19 -11.14 6.62
N ASP A 115 -9.71 -10.36 7.59
CA ASP A 115 -10.69 -9.31 7.30
C ASP A 115 -9.96 -8.08 6.75
N LEU A 116 -10.13 -7.85 5.46
CA LEU A 116 -9.52 -6.73 4.73
C LEU A 116 -10.57 -5.70 4.28
N SER A 117 -11.75 -5.70 4.91
CA SER A 117 -12.84 -4.77 4.58
C SER A 117 -12.51 -3.33 4.97
N GLU A 118 -11.64 -3.14 5.94
CA GLU A 118 -11.23 -1.83 6.44
C GLU A 118 -9.70 -1.75 6.60
N ARG A 119 -9.21 -0.53 6.70
CA ARG A 119 -7.80 -0.27 7.00
C ARG A 119 -7.46 -0.71 8.42
N PRO A 120 -6.20 -1.07 8.70
CA PRO A 120 -5.79 -1.39 10.06
C PRO A 120 -5.91 -0.17 10.97
N ALA A 121 -6.12 -0.41 12.25
CA ALA A 121 -6.23 0.66 13.26
C ALA A 121 -4.93 1.45 13.39
N ASN A 122 -5.05 2.73 13.69
CA ASN A 122 -3.88 3.57 13.99
C ASN A 122 -3.13 3.01 15.21
N GLY A 123 -1.81 2.96 15.11
CA GLY A 123 -0.97 2.40 16.17
C GLY A 123 -0.95 0.88 16.22
N SER A 124 -1.67 0.20 15.33
CA SER A 124 -1.60 -1.26 15.21
C SER A 124 -0.26 -1.73 14.64
N VAL A 125 0.05 -2.99 14.88
CA VAL A 125 1.26 -3.63 14.37
C VAL A 125 0.88 -4.76 13.42
N THR A 126 1.52 -4.76 12.26
CA THR A 126 1.47 -5.85 11.28
C THR A 126 2.87 -6.43 11.17
N VAL A 127 3.00 -7.74 11.31
CA VAL A 127 4.29 -8.43 11.25
C VAL A 127 4.40 -9.20 9.94
N LEU A 128 5.45 -8.89 9.20
CA LEU A 128 5.78 -9.56 7.95
C LEU A 128 7.13 -10.28 8.10
N ASP A 129 7.26 -11.43 7.48
CA ASP A 129 8.54 -12.07 7.21
C ASP A 129 8.99 -11.70 5.81
N PHE A 130 10.25 -11.28 5.66
CA PHE A 130 10.80 -10.87 4.37
C PHE A 130 12.05 -11.68 4.06
N ASP A 131 11.91 -12.59 3.10
CA ASP A 131 13.01 -13.42 2.59
C ASP A 131 13.66 -12.71 1.39
N THR A 132 14.81 -12.09 1.62
CA THR A 132 15.54 -11.31 0.62
C THR A 132 16.15 -12.17 -0.50
N THR A 133 16.12 -13.49 -0.38
CA THR A 133 16.66 -14.42 -1.40
C THR A 133 15.65 -14.78 -2.49
N LYS A 134 14.38 -14.39 -2.30
CA LYS A 134 13.27 -14.72 -3.21
C LYS A 134 12.81 -13.50 -4.00
N PRO A 135 12.20 -13.72 -5.19
CA PRO A 135 11.51 -12.64 -5.89
C PRO A 135 10.36 -12.10 -5.05
N ILE A 136 10.00 -10.83 -5.27
CA ILE A 136 9.05 -10.11 -4.42
C ILE A 136 7.71 -10.86 -4.26
N GLU A 137 7.23 -11.53 -5.28
CA GLU A 137 5.97 -12.29 -5.25
C GLU A 137 5.97 -13.41 -4.21
N GLU A 138 7.14 -13.92 -3.84
CA GLU A 138 7.33 -15.01 -2.89
C GLU A 138 8.05 -14.58 -1.61
N ALA A 139 8.60 -13.37 -1.60
CA ALA A 139 9.50 -12.90 -0.55
C ALA A 139 8.80 -12.51 0.74
N VAL A 140 7.57 -12.00 0.65
CA VAL A 140 6.83 -11.42 1.78
C VAL A 140 5.76 -12.40 2.25
N SER A 141 5.80 -12.73 3.53
CA SER A 141 4.79 -13.56 4.20
C SER A 141 4.19 -12.81 5.38
N VAL A 142 2.88 -12.92 5.57
CA VAL A 142 2.19 -12.25 6.68
C VAL A 142 2.19 -13.17 7.90
N ILE A 143 2.73 -12.70 9.02
CA ILE A 143 2.74 -13.40 10.29
C ILE A 143 1.54 -13.00 11.14
N SER A 144 1.27 -11.70 11.24
CA SER A 144 0.11 -11.16 11.94
C SER A 144 -0.31 -9.82 11.36
N TYR A 145 -1.57 -9.45 11.52
CA TYR A 145 -2.16 -8.24 10.95
C TYR A 145 -3.01 -7.52 11.98
N ASN A 146 -2.82 -6.20 12.07
CA ASN A 146 -3.69 -5.29 12.82
C ASN A 146 -3.80 -5.67 14.32
N GLN A 147 -2.69 -5.96 14.94
CA GLN A 147 -2.62 -6.32 16.37
C GLN A 147 -2.45 -5.10 17.27
#